data_e33b2c63e22e306f54c1857ec5e270f2
#
_entry.id   e33b2c63e22e306f54c1857ec5e270f2
#
_cell.length_a   1.000
_cell.length_b   1.000
_cell.length_c   1.000
_cell.angle_alpha   90.00
_cell.angle_beta   90.00
_cell.angle_gamma   90.00
#
_symmetry.space_group_name_H-M   'P 1'
#
loop_
_entity.id
_entity.type
_entity.pdbx_description
1 polymer ?
#
loop_
_entity_poly.entity_id
_entity_poly.type
_entity_poly.pdbx_seq_one_letter_code
_entity_poly.pdbx_strand_id
1 'polypeptide(L)'
;MRLLSTKIGFYSAPTTKAVLLVVGVLSLLSSVFQIKTDFHLQLVPHLTSHHQFWRLITSHVAFSTSTELLSGGLVIYHLRVIERLFGPAKYASFLFVSAIICTFLNVAILVSGNAFGLTVLPSGPYGVIFSALYQFYTIIPSLYEFKVFGIVFTDKSFTYALGVLFMLSQMPGSIALAASGLLAGAIYRSDLAGTRRWRFPKIAMAFGERFLLPIFSSSPAIRSTATTFEGRPQSRSSDRSAQAVREYLDVLSTGGAPQGGTPRPPSEEQIAQLRSIFDTITQEEAIAALNSANNNLEGAVSYLLDNRS
;
A
#
# COMPACT_ATOMS: atom_id res chain seq x y z
N MET A 1 1.27 -4.45 -13.39
CA MET A 1 2.27 -4.38 -12.32
C MET A 1 3.05 -3.04 -12.23
N ARG A 2 3.12 -2.23 -13.27
CA ARG A 2 3.79 -0.91 -13.28
C ARG A 2 3.23 0.16 -12.31
N LEU A 3 2.05 -0.01 -11.73
CA LEU A 3 1.36 1.03 -10.95
C LEU A 3 1.69 1.04 -9.44
N LEU A 4 2.36 0.01 -8.90
CA LEU A 4 2.62 -0.09 -7.46
C LEU A 4 3.86 0.68 -6.99
N SER A 5 4.83 0.91 -7.88
CA SER A 5 6.11 1.54 -7.54
C SER A 5 6.14 3.07 -7.68
N THR A 6 5.23 3.67 -8.45
CA THR A 6 5.36 5.08 -8.86
C THR A 6 4.74 6.11 -7.91
N LYS A 7 3.94 5.69 -6.92
CA LYS A 7 3.36 6.63 -5.97
C LYS A 7 4.23 6.78 -4.73
N ILE A 8 4.93 7.91 -4.64
CA ILE A 8 5.71 8.33 -3.49
C ILE A 8 4.77 8.60 -2.29
N GLY A 9 5.20 8.23 -1.06
CA GLY A 9 4.46 8.45 0.16
C GLY A 9 3.66 7.25 0.66
N PHE A 10 2.80 7.48 1.66
CA PHE A 10 1.98 6.44 2.34
C PHE A 10 0.63 6.17 1.66
N TYR A 11 0.51 6.45 0.38
CA TYR A 11 -0.70 6.16 -0.37
C TYR A 11 -1.06 4.66 -0.28
N SER A 12 -2.30 4.36 0.15
CA SER A 12 -2.80 2.99 0.39
C SER A 12 -1.95 2.16 1.36
N ALA A 13 -1.28 2.80 2.34
CA ALA A 13 -0.51 2.13 3.37
C ALA A 13 -0.75 2.77 4.76
N PRO A 14 -2.00 2.77 5.28
CA PRO A 14 -2.33 3.39 6.56
C PRO A 14 -1.69 2.66 7.75
N THR A 15 -1.58 1.32 7.70
CA THR A 15 -1.00 0.52 8.78
C THR A 15 0.49 0.80 8.94
N THR A 16 1.25 0.85 7.84
CA THR A 16 2.68 1.19 7.87
C THR A 16 2.89 2.60 8.41
N LYS A 17 2.05 3.56 8.00
CA LYS A 17 2.08 4.93 8.52
C LYS A 17 1.81 4.96 10.02
N ALA A 18 0.80 4.22 10.49
CA ALA A 18 0.47 4.12 11.91
C ALA A 18 1.63 3.51 12.71
N VAL A 19 2.20 2.39 12.25
CA VAL A 19 3.35 1.73 12.90
C VAL A 19 4.54 2.68 12.97
N LEU A 20 4.89 3.35 11.88
CA LEU A 20 6.01 4.28 11.85
C LEU A 20 5.81 5.46 12.82
N LEU A 21 4.61 6.02 12.89
CA LEU A 21 4.28 7.11 13.81
C LEU A 21 4.31 6.65 15.26
N VAL A 22 3.67 5.52 15.58
CA VAL A 22 3.62 4.99 16.95
C VAL A 22 5.02 4.66 17.44
N VAL A 23 5.77 3.88 16.67
CA VAL A 23 7.15 3.51 17.04
C VAL A 23 8.05 4.75 17.11
N GLY A 24 7.92 5.68 16.16
CA GLY A 24 8.68 6.93 16.14
C GLY A 24 8.43 7.81 17.36
N VAL A 25 7.15 8.07 17.65
CA VAL A 25 6.74 8.90 18.80
C VAL A 25 7.18 8.25 20.10
N LEU A 26 6.93 6.95 20.29
CA LEU A 26 7.32 6.24 21.52
C LEU A 26 8.84 6.17 21.69
N SER A 27 9.62 6.03 20.60
CA SER A 27 11.08 6.10 20.65
C SER A 27 11.58 7.49 21.02
N LEU A 28 10.96 8.55 20.52
CA LEU A 28 11.30 9.93 20.89
C LEU A 28 10.92 10.21 22.35
N LEU A 29 9.73 9.83 22.78
CA LEU A 29 9.28 9.98 24.16
C LEU A 29 10.19 9.22 25.12
N SER A 30 10.52 7.94 24.83
CA SER A 30 11.45 7.15 25.64
C SER A 30 12.84 7.79 25.73
N SER A 31 13.25 8.49 24.66
CA SER A 31 14.51 9.23 24.66
C SER A 31 14.47 10.48 25.53
N VAL A 32 13.38 11.25 25.45
CA VAL A 32 13.19 12.47 26.26
C VAL A 32 13.07 12.17 27.74
N PHE A 33 12.28 11.15 28.10
CA PHE A 33 12.07 10.73 29.49
C PHE A 33 13.21 9.85 30.03
N GLN A 34 14.20 9.50 29.21
CA GLN A 34 15.33 8.62 29.56
C GLN A 34 14.93 7.23 30.07
N ILE A 35 13.74 6.73 29.68
CA ILE A 35 13.17 5.43 30.09
C ILE A 35 13.65 4.29 29.17
N LYS A 36 14.68 4.53 28.34
CA LYS A 36 15.16 3.55 27.34
C LYS A 36 15.60 2.24 27.97
N THR A 37 16.16 2.30 29.18
CA THR A 37 16.59 1.13 29.95
C THR A 37 15.47 0.21 30.36
N ASP A 38 14.21 0.70 30.41
CA ASP A 38 13.07 -0.11 30.81
C ASP A 38 12.49 -0.96 29.67
N PHE A 39 12.87 -0.67 28.42
CA PHE A 39 12.35 -1.37 27.26
C PHE A 39 13.22 -2.56 26.80
N HIS A 40 14.48 -2.65 27.23
CA HIS A 40 15.33 -3.79 26.88
C HIS A 40 14.86 -5.07 27.54
N LEU A 41 15.08 -6.20 26.86
CA LEU A 41 14.65 -7.51 27.33
C LEU A 41 15.83 -8.28 27.93
N GLN A 42 15.72 -8.59 29.24
CA GLN A 42 16.67 -9.42 29.97
C GLN A 42 15.93 -10.57 30.65
N LEU A 43 16.57 -11.76 30.67
CA LEU A 43 16.01 -12.90 31.37
C LEU A 43 16.12 -12.72 32.89
N VAL A 44 17.34 -12.41 33.37
CA VAL A 44 17.66 -12.18 34.78
C VAL A 44 18.14 -10.75 34.94
N PRO A 45 17.61 -9.92 35.86
CA PRO A 45 16.58 -10.24 36.88
C PRO A 45 15.13 -10.00 36.44
N HIS A 46 14.90 -9.38 35.24
CA HIS A 46 13.59 -8.80 34.91
C HIS A 46 12.49 -9.83 34.76
N LEU A 47 12.74 -10.91 34.01
CA LEU A 47 11.70 -11.90 33.71
C LEU A 47 11.53 -12.94 34.82
N THR A 48 12.67 -13.41 35.40
CA THR A 48 12.66 -14.48 36.38
C THR A 48 12.43 -13.99 37.80
N SER A 49 13.11 -12.92 38.25
CA SER A 49 13.04 -12.45 39.63
C SER A 49 11.93 -11.43 39.87
N HIS A 50 11.69 -10.53 38.88
CA HIS A 50 10.72 -9.43 39.01
C HIS A 50 9.40 -9.68 38.31
N HIS A 51 9.25 -10.80 37.56
CA HIS A 51 8.03 -11.17 36.80
C HIS A 51 7.47 -10.06 35.90
N GLN A 52 8.35 -9.25 35.27
CA GLN A 52 7.97 -8.11 34.44
C GLN A 52 7.59 -8.54 33.03
N PHE A 53 6.51 -9.32 32.89
CA PHE A 53 6.05 -9.85 31.59
C PHE A 53 5.60 -8.76 30.60
N TRP A 54 5.25 -7.58 31.08
CA TRP A 54 4.90 -6.45 30.20
C TRP A 54 6.05 -6.04 29.28
N ARG A 55 7.32 -6.29 29.69
CA ARG A 55 8.50 -6.02 28.87
C ARG A 55 8.53 -6.85 27.58
N LEU A 56 7.89 -8.01 27.54
CA LEU A 56 7.77 -8.83 26.33
C LEU A 56 7.02 -8.09 25.22
N ILE A 57 6.03 -7.28 25.58
CA ILE A 57 5.24 -6.49 24.65
C ILE A 57 5.95 -5.18 24.33
N THR A 58 6.41 -4.46 25.34
CA THR A 58 7.00 -3.14 25.18
C THR A 58 8.36 -3.16 24.49
N SER A 59 9.10 -4.27 24.57
CA SER A 59 10.36 -4.45 23.84
C SER A 59 10.21 -4.35 22.32
N HIS A 60 9.01 -4.54 21.76
CA HIS A 60 8.74 -4.41 20.32
C HIS A 60 8.34 -2.97 19.91
N VAL A 61 8.21 -2.02 20.84
CA VAL A 61 7.48 -0.78 20.57
C VAL A 61 8.42 0.40 20.32
N ALA A 62 9.58 0.48 20.98
CA ALA A 62 10.46 1.64 20.92
C ALA A 62 11.90 1.25 20.60
N PHE A 63 12.55 2.05 19.75
CA PHE A 63 13.97 1.92 19.45
C PHE A 63 14.84 2.51 20.58
N SER A 64 15.98 1.87 20.84
CA SER A 64 16.92 2.32 21.87
C SER A 64 17.77 3.52 21.42
N THR A 65 18.17 3.56 20.15
CA THR A 65 19.07 4.59 19.61
C THR A 65 18.45 5.36 18.45
N SER A 66 18.95 6.57 18.22
CA SER A 66 18.51 7.40 17.09
C SER A 66 18.90 6.81 15.73
N THR A 67 20.02 6.09 15.68
CA THR A 67 20.48 5.39 14.47
C THR A 67 19.50 4.27 14.09
N GLU A 68 19.01 3.51 15.09
CA GLU A 68 17.99 2.50 14.88
C GLU A 68 16.67 3.09 14.43
N LEU A 69 16.27 4.22 15.03
CA LEU A 69 15.05 4.92 14.64
C LEU A 69 15.13 5.36 13.18
N LEU A 70 16.27 5.87 12.74
CA LEU A 70 16.46 6.30 11.36
C LEU A 70 16.51 5.12 10.41
N SER A 71 17.39 4.15 10.64
CA SER A 71 17.56 2.98 9.76
C SER A 71 16.33 2.09 9.76
N GLY A 72 15.81 1.73 10.93
CA GLY A 72 14.58 0.94 11.07
C GLY A 72 13.35 1.65 10.49
N GLY A 73 13.23 2.96 10.70
CA GLY A 73 12.17 3.78 10.12
C GLY A 73 12.21 3.79 8.59
N LEU A 74 13.40 3.91 7.99
CA LEU A 74 13.56 3.82 6.54
C LEU A 74 13.20 2.42 6.03
N VAL A 75 13.60 1.35 6.72
CA VAL A 75 13.20 -0.02 6.36
C VAL A 75 11.68 -0.16 6.42
N ILE A 76 11.01 0.27 7.50
CA ILE A 76 9.55 0.25 7.62
C ILE A 76 8.91 1.01 6.46
N TYR A 77 9.43 2.18 6.11
CA TYR A 77 8.92 2.97 4.98
C TYR A 77 9.03 2.21 3.65
N HIS A 78 10.14 1.51 3.39
CA HIS A 78 10.30 0.70 2.19
C HIS A 78 9.36 -0.52 2.17
N LEU A 79 9.10 -1.12 3.33
CA LEU A 79 8.22 -2.28 3.47
C LEU A 79 6.72 -1.97 3.26
N ARG A 80 6.33 -0.68 3.10
CA ARG A 80 4.94 -0.29 2.76
C ARG A 80 4.39 -0.99 1.50
N VAL A 81 5.27 -1.45 0.63
CA VAL A 81 4.87 -2.17 -0.59
C VAL A 81 4.17 -3.49 -0.25
N ILE A 82 4.56 -4.15 0.85
CA ILE A 82 3.90 -5.38 1.34
C ILE A 82 2.46 -5.07 1.75
N GLU A 83 2.23 -3.97 2.46
CA GLU A 83 0.87 -3.57 2.84
C GLU A 83 -0.01 -3.32 1.61
N ARG A 84 0.54 -2.69 0.57
CA ARG A 84 -0.18 -2.47 -0.69
C ARG A 84 -0.58 -3.76 -1.40
N LEU A 85 0.21 -4.83 -1.24
CA LEU A 85 -0.09 -6.16 -1.79
C LEU A 85 -1.06 -6.95 -0.93
N PHE A 86 -0.92 -6.89 0.38
CA PHE A 86 -1.73 -7.68 1.32
C PHE A 86 -3.08 -7.02 1.63
N GLY A 87 -3.14 -5.70 1.56
CA GLY A 87 -4.19 -4.89 2.14
C GLY A 87 -3.98 -4.62 3.64
N PRO A 88 -4.55 -3.52 4.18
CA PRO A 88 -4.25 -3.04 5.53
C PRO A 88 -4.64 -4.06 6.62
N ALA A 89 -5.82 -4.68 6.52
CA ALA A 89 -6.29 -5.64 7.52
C ALA A 89 -5.43 -6.91 7.59
N LYS A 90 -5.03 -7.44 6.44
CA LYS A 90 -4.17 -8.63 6.38
C LYS A 90 -2.75 -8.31 6.84
N TYR A 91 -2.24 -7.14 6.48
CA TYR A 91 -0.92 -6.69 6.90
C TYR A 91 -0.85 -6.46 8.41
N ALA A 92 -1.85 -5.82 9.01
CA ALA A 92 -1.95 -5.66 10.45
C ALA A 92 -1.98 -7.01 11.18
N SER A 93 -2.79 -7.97 10.69
CA SER A 93 -2.83 -9.33 11.23
C SER A 93 -1.47 -10.04 11.14
N PHE A 94 -0.77 -9.88 10.00
CA PHE A 94 0.58 -10.40 9.81
C PHE A 94 1.57 -9.82 10.83
N LEU A 95 1.60 -8.49 11.00
CA LEU A 95 2.49 -7.84 11.97
C LEU A 95 2.24 -8.33 13.40
N PHE A 96 0.97 -8.47 13.80
CA PHE A 96 0.60 -8.96 15.13
C PHE A 96 1.02 -10.41 15.36
N VAL A 97 0.72 -11.31 14.42
CA VAL A 97 1.14 -12.73 14.51
C VAL A 97 2.67 -12.84 14.53
N SER A 98 3.36 -12.05 13.67
CA SER A 98 4.82 -12.03 13.66
C SER A 98 5.40 -11.53 14.98
N ALA A 99 4.79 -10.52 15.62
CA ALA A 99 5.22 -10.04 16.92
C ALA A 99 5.10 -11.12 18.00
N ILE A 100 3.99 -11.88 18.02
CA ILE A 100 3.80 -13.00 18.95
C ILE A 100 4.87 -14.07 18.74
N ILE A 101 5.07 -14.52 17.48
CA ILE A 101 6.09 -15.54 17.17
C ILE A 101 7.48 -15.04 17.57
N CYS A 102 7.82 -13.78 17.24
CA CYS A 102 9.09 -13.19 17.64
C CYS A 102 9.27 -13.13 19.14
N THR A 103 8.22 -12.82 19.90
CA THR A 103 8.29 -12.81 21.37
C THR A 103 8.68 -14.19 21.91
N PHE A 104 8.05 -15.26 21.44
CA PHE A 104 8.42 -16.63 21.83
C PHE A 104 9.85 -16.97 21.42
N LEU A 105 10.26 -16.64 20.21
CA LEU A 105 11.62 -16.89 19.73
C LEU A 105 12.66 -16.07 20.52
N ASN A 106 12.37 -14.83 20.86
CA ASN A 106 13.26 -13.98 21.66
C ASN A 106 13.47 -14.52 23.06
N VAL A 107 12.40 -15.04 23.71
CA VAL A 107 12.52 -15.73 24.99
C VAL A 107 13.36 -17.00 24.86
N ALA A 108 13.13 -17.80 23.81
CA ALA A 108 13.94 -19.00 23.55
C ALA A 108 15.42 -18.65 23.32
N ILE A 109 15.71 -17.58 22.59
CA ILE A 109 17.07 -17.08 22.36
C ILE A 109 17.73 -16.64 23.68
N LEU A 110 16.99 -15.92 24.56
CA LEU A 110 17.53 -15.51 25.84
C LEU A 110 17.83 -16.70 26.75
N VAL A 111 16.95 -17.71 26.78
CA VAL A 111 17.15 -18.91 27.59
C VAL A 111 18.37 -19.69 27.10
N SER A 112 18.49 -19.91 25.77
CA SER A 112 19.62 -20.63 25.18
C SER A 112 20.89 -19.80 25.14
N GLY A 113 20.77 -18.49 24.88
CA GLY A 113 21.88 -17.56 24.71
C GLY A 113 22.61 -17.22 26.00
N ASN A 114 21.97 -17.45 27.14
CA ASN A 114 22.61 -17.22 28.46
C ASN A 114 23.89 -18.05 28.62
N ALA A 115 23.93 -19.25 28.05
CA ALA A 115 25.12 -20.10 28.03
C ALA A 115 26.28 -19.52 27.15
N PHE A 116 25.97 -18.65 26.20
CA PHE A 116 26.90 -18.01 25.28
C PHE A 116 27.17 -16.51 25.61
N GLY A 117 26.73 -16.06 26.80
CA GLY A 117 26.91 -14.67 27.22
C GLY A 117 25.93 -13.67 26.60
N LEU A 118 24.91 -14.11 25.87
CA LEU A 118 23.86 -13.24 25.35
C LEU A 118 22.76 -13.07 26.39
N THR A 119 22.93 -12.08 27.28
CA THR A 119 22.04 -11.85 28.42
C THR A 119 21.00 -10.77 28.17
N VAL A 120 21.24 -9.89 27.19
CA VAL A 120 20.42 -8.70 26.91
C VAL A 120 20.06 -8.65 25.44
N LEU A 121 18.80 -8.41 25.14
CA LEU A 121 18.31 -8.09 23.80
C LEU A 121 17.89 -6.62 23.72
N PRO A 122 18.30 -5.88 22.70
CA PRO A 122 17.91 -4.49 22.52
C PRO A 122 16.40 -4.35 22.28
N SER A 123 15.85 -3.21 22.68
CA SER A 123 14.44 -2.90 22.37
C SER A 123 14.29 -2.39 20.93
N GLY A 124 13.17 -2.70 20.33
CA GLY A 124 12.79 -2.27 18.99
C GLY A 124 12.01 -3.34 18.23
N PRO A 125 11.26 -2.98 17.20
CA PRO A 125 10.47 -3.90 16.40
C PRO A 125 11.33 -4.72 15.40
N TYR A 126 12.56 -5.10 15.80
CA TYR A 126 13.51 -5.86 14.95
C TYR A 126 12.86 -7.10 14.35
N GLY A 127 12.28 -7.96 15.21
CA GLY A 127 11.68 -9.20 14.76
C GLY A 127 10.57 -8.97 13.74
N VAL A 128 9.71 -7.99 13.96
CA VAL A 128 8.61 -7.67 13.05
C VAL A 128 9.13 -7.10 11.73
N ILE A 129 10.15 -6.23 11.78
CA ILE A 129 10.79 -5.65 10.58
C ILE A 129 11.44 -6.74 9.74
N PHE A 130 12.23 -7.64 10.37
CA PHE A 130 12.91 -8.73 9.63
C PHE A 130 11.92 -9.81 9.14
N SER A 131 10.83 -10.06 9.86
CA SER A 131 9.73 -10.89 9.37
C SER A 131 9.09 -10.30 8.11
N ALA A 132 8.85 -8.98 8.09
CA ALA A 132 8.36 -8.30 6.91
C ALA A 132 9.40 -8.26 5.78
N LEU A 133 10.69 -8.09 6.09
CA LEU A 133 11.77 -8.16 5.10
C LEU A 133 11.84 -9.54 4.43
N TYR A 134 11.61 -10.62 5.19
CA TYR A 134 11.49 -11.96 4.63
C TYR A 134 10.32 -12.09 3.65
N GLN A 135 9.15 -11.52 3.98
CA GLN A 135 8.02 -11.48 3.05
C GLN A 135 8.34 -10.63 1.81
N PHE A 136 9.04 -9.50 1.98
CA PHE A 136 9.51 -8.66 0.88
C PHE A 136 10.41 -9.45 -0.08
N TYR A 137 11.35 -10.21 0.45
CA TYR A 137 12.23 -11.07 -0.33
C TYR A 137 11.46 -12.11 -1.15
N THR A 138 10.48 -12.78 -0.53
CA THR A 138 9.81 -13.93 -1.14
C THR A 138 8.66 -13.58 -2.07
N ILE A 139 8.02 -12.42 -1.90
CA ILE A 139 6.80 -12.08 -2.64
C ILE A 139 7.09 -11.12 -3.80
N ILE A 140 8.02 -10.20 -3.60
CA ILE A 140 8.30 -9.18 -4.61
C ILE A 140 9.42 -9.70 -5.52
N PRO A 141 9.21 -9.83 -6.85
CA PRO A 141 10.29 -10.13 -7.78
C PRO A 141 11.19 -8.91 -7.96
N SER A 142 12.46 -9.11 -8.33
CA SER A 142 13.34 -8.04 -8.80
C SER A 142 12.85 -7.54 -10.16
N LEU A 143 12.79 -6.23 -10.35
CA LEU A 143 12.31 -5.62 -11.59
C LEU A 143 13.46 -5.40 -12.59
N TYR A 144 14.59 -4.97 -12.10
CA TYR A 144 15.79 -4.75 -12.91
C TYR A 144 17.05 -5.05 -12.13
N GLU A 145 18.07 -5.44 -12.87
CA GLU A 145 19.40 -5.72 -12.37
C GLU A 145 20.39 -4.79 -13.07
N PHE A 146 21.31 -4.23 -12.31
CA PHE A 146 22.41 -3.45 -12.84
C PHE A 146 23.71 -3.89 -12.20
N LYS A 147 24.80 -3.83 -12.95
CA LYS A 147 26.13 -4.24 -12.47
C LYS A 147 26.98 -3.02 -12.17
N VAL A 148 27.53 -2.96 -10.96
CA VAL A 148 28.50 -1.94 -10.54
C VAL A 148 29.74 -2.67 -10.04
N PHE A 149 30.89 -2.39 -10.64
CA PHE A 149 32.17 -3.06 -10.31
C PHE A 149 32.10 -4.59 -10.30
N GLY A 150 31.32 -5.21 -11.21
CA GLY A 150 31.16 -6.67 -11.28
C GLY A 150 30.16 -7.27 -10.30
N ILE A 151 29.64 -6.48 -9.36
CA ILE A 151 28.59 -6.93 -8.41
C ILE A 151 27.22 -6.62 -9.01
N VAL A 152 26.31 -7.60 -8.97
CA VAL A 152 24.94 -7.43 -9.44
C VAL A 152 24.10 -6.81 -8.34
N PHE A 153 23.60 -5.60 -8.59
CA PHE A 153 22.64 -4.91 -7.74
C PHE A 153 21.25 -5.01 -8.34
N THR A 154 20.26 -5.09 -7.48
CA THR A 154 18.84 -5.07 -7.85
C THR A 154 18.17 -3.84 -7.25
N ASP A 155 16.97 -3.53 -7.71
CA ASP A 155 16.11 -2.49 -7.12
C ASP A 155 15.85 -2.68 -5.61
N LYS A 156 16.03 -3.91 -5.10
CA LYS A 156 15.88 -4.27 -3.69
C LYS A 156 17.15 -4.09 -2.85
N SER A 157 18.31 -3.98 -3.50
CA SER A 157 19.61 -3.93 -2.80
C SER A 157 19.69 -2.83 -1.78
N PHE A 158 19.08 -1.67 -2.05
CA PHE A 158 19.01 -0.57 -1.11
C PHE A 158 18.24 -0.93 0.17
N THR A 159 17.10 -1.62 0.05
CA THR A 159 16.31 -2.06 1.20
C THR A 159 17.06 -3.10 2.04
N TYR A 160 17.80 -4.00 1.39
CA TYR A 160 18.62 -4.99 2.11
C TYR A 160 19.83 -4.33 2.77
N ALA A 161 20.47 -3.36 2.13
CA ALA A 161 21.57 -2.61 2.74
C ALA A 161 21.12 -1.87 4.00
N LEU A 162 19.93 -1.22 3.96
CA LEU A 162 19.33 -0.62 5.16
C LEU A 162 19.00 -1.66 6.23
N GLY A 163 18.50 -2.84 5.85
CA GLY A 163 18.26 -3.96 6.76
C GLY A 163 19.53 -4.45 7.43
N VAL A 164 20.63 -4.59 6.68
CA VAL A 164 21.95 -4.95 7.23
C VAL A 164 22.47 -3.86 8.17
N LEU A 165 22.39 -2.59 7.79
CA LEU A 165 22.78 -1.48 8.66
C LEU A 165 21.99 -1.50 9.97
N PHE A 166 20.69 -1.73 9.89
CA PHE A 166 19.82 -1.87 11.06
C PHE A 166 20.19 -3.09 11.92
N MET A 167 20.52 -4.23 11.31
CA MET A 167 20.98 -5.45 11.99
C MET A 167 22.30 -5.23 12.75
N LEU A 168 23.20 -4.42 12.22
CA LEU A 168 24.51 -4.20 12.81
C LEU A 168 24.51 -3.12 13.92
N SER A 169 23.38 -2.48 14.21
CA SER A 169 23.32 -1.32 15.12
C SER A 169 23.67 -1.64 16.57
N GLN A 170 23.30 -2.82 17.09
CA GLN A 170 23.58 -3.24 18.48
C GLN A 170 23.98 -4.72 18.56
N MET A 171 25.14 -5.02 17.99
CA MET A 171 25.68 -6.38 18.05
C MET A 171 26.07 -6.78 19.49
N PRO A 172 25.88 -8.06 19.88
CA PRO A 172 25.34 -9.19 19.12
C PRO A 172 23.81 -9.33 19.22
N GLY A 173 23.14 -8.62 20.10
CA GLY A 173 21.71 -8.76 20.38
C GLY A 173 20.82 -8.49 19.16
N SER A 174 21.13 -7.50 18.36
CA SER A 174 20.37 -7.15 17.15
C SER A 174 20.41 -8.24 16.08
N ILE A 175 21.53 -8.97 15.94
CA ILE A 175 21.65 -10.12 15.04
C ILE A 175 20.71 -11.24 15.48
N ALA A 176 20.66 -11.51 16.79
CA ALA A 176 19.77 -12.53 17.35
C ALA A 176 18.30 -12.20 17.09
N LEU A 177 17.91 -10.92 17.27
CA LEU A 177 16.57 -10.42 16.98
C LEU A 177 16.25 -10.45 15.47
N ALA A 178 17.24 -10.15 14.63
CA ALA A 178 17.07 -10.26 13.18
C ALA A 178 16.84 -11.71 12.75
N ALA A 179 17.61 -12.65 13.29
CA ALA A 179 17.44 -14.06 13.04
C ALA A 179 16.05 -14.56 13.50
N SER A 180 15.60 -14.17 14.70
CA SER A 180 14.25 -14.49 15.18
C SER A 180 13.17 -13.95 14.23
N GLY A 181 13.34 -12.72 13.72
CA GLY A 181 12.42 -12.12 12.76
C GLY A 181 12.36 -12.85 11.42
N LEU A 182 13.52 -13.23 10.85
CA LEU A 182 13.56 -14.03 9.63
C LEU A 182 12.89 -15.39 9.81
N LEU A 183 13.14 -16.07 10.94
CA LEU A 183 12.48 -17.33 11.29
C LEU A 183 10.97 -17.14 11.45
N ALA A 184 10.53 -16.11 12.13
CA ALA A 184 9.10 -15.79 12.28
C ALA A 184 8.44 -15.55 10.92
N GLY A 185 9.12 -14.87 10.00
CA GLY A 185 8.66 -14.68 8.62
C GLY A 185 8.54 -15.99 7.85
N ALA A 186 9.49 -16.89 8.02
CA ALA A 186 9.47 -18.24 7.42
C ALA A 186 8.34 -19.11 8.01
N ILE A 187 8.16 -19.09 9.33
CA ILE A 187 7.08 -19.80 10.03
C ILE A 187 5.71 -19.29 9.55
N TYR A 188 5.52 -17.98 9.46
CA TYR A 188 4.28 -17.40 8.92
C TYR A 188 4.03 -17.84 7.47
N ARG A 189 5.07 -17.94 6.65
CA ARG A 189 4.94 -18.37 5.25
C ARG A 189 4.62 -19.85 5.10
N SER A 190 5.20 -20.70 5.92
CA SER A 190 4.93 -22.16 5.92
C SER A 190 3.51 -22.49 6.38
N ASP A 191 2.76 -21.51 6.86
CA ASP A 191 1.39 -21.65 7.39
C ASP A 191 1.29 -22.69 8.53
N LEU A 192 2.37 -22.86 9.30
CA LEU A 192 2.35 -23.67 10.51
C LEU A 192 1.25 -23.15 11.45
N ALA A 193 0.38 -24.03 11.91
CA ALA A 193 -0.76 -23.72 12.75
C ALA A 193 -1.81 -22.77 12.14
N GLY A 194 -1.92 -22.65 10.80
CA GLY A 194 -2.94 -21.83 10.16
C GLY A 194 -2.76 -20.31 10.34
N THR A 195 -1.53 -19.88 10.63
CA THR A 195 -1.19 -18.46 10.91
C THR A 195 -1.58 -17.50 9.81
N ARG A 196 -1.56 -17.94 8.55
CA ARG A 196 -1.97 -17.13 7.39
C ARG A 196 -3.47 -16.91 7.29
N ARG A 197 -4.27 -17.79 7.88
CA ARG A 197 -5.75 -17.71 7.87
C ARG A 197 -6.27 -16.83 9.00
N TRP A 198 -5.49 -16.63 10.05
CA TRP A 198 -5.88 -15.81 11.18
C TRP A 198 -6.08 -14.34 10.76
N ARG A 199 -7.18 -13.77 11.22
CA ARG A 199 -7.54 -12.37 10.98
C ARG A 199 -8.04 -11.77 12.28
N PHE A 200 -7.86 -10.46 12.42
CA PHE A 200 -8.47 -9.75 13.51
C PHE A 200 -9.99 -9.95 13.49
N PRO A 201 -10.62 -10.10 14.68
CA PRO A 201 -12.07 -10.13 14.78
C PRO A 201 -12.67 -8.84 14.20
N LYS A 202 -13.86 -8.94 13.60
CA LYS A 202 -14.53 -7.83 12.94
C LYS A 202 -14.64 -6.56 13.81
N ILE A 203 -14.78 -6.74 15.13
CA ILE A 203 -14.85 -5.65 16.12
C ILE A 203 -13.54 -4.85 16.13
N ALA A 204 -12.40 -5.51 16.17
CA ALA A 204 -11.09 -4.85 16.17
C ALA A 204 -10.81 -4.14 14.84
N MET A 205 -11.24 -4.73 13.71
CA MET A 205 -11.15 -4.09 12.41
C MET A 205 -12.03 -2.84 12.32
N ALA A 206 -13.29 -2.92 12.78
CA ALA A 206 -14.21 -1.79 12.82
C ALA A 206 -13.69 -0.64 13.71
N PHE A 207 -13.06 -0.98 14.84
CA PHE A 207 -12.40 0.01 15.69
C PHE A 207 -11.23 0.69 14.95
N GLY A 208 -10.38 -0.10 14.29
CA GLY A 208 -9.28 0.41 13.47
C GLY A 208 -9.76 1.30 12.32
N GLU A 209 -10.83 0.92 11.63
CA GLU A 209 -11.44 1.70 10.56
C GLU A 209 -12.07 3.00 11.09
N ARG A 210 -12.69 2.97 12.23
CA ARG A 210 -13.39 4.13 12.80
C ARG A 210 -12.44 5.15 13.42
N PHE A 211 -11.37 4.72 14.09
CA PHE A 211 -10.48 5.60 14.85
C PHE A 211 -9.11 5.78 14.19
N LEU A 212 -8.51 4.74 13.61
CA LEU A 212 -7.17 4.82 13.04
C LEU A 212 -7.20 5.30 11.58
N LEU A 213 -8.11 4.80 10.75
CA LEU A 213 -8.20 5.19 9.34
C LEU A 213 -8.39 6.71 9.15
N PRO A 214 -9.31 7.43 9.83
CA PRO A 214 -9.44 8.86 9.60
C PRO A 214 -8.19 9.66 9.98
N ILE A 215 -7.40 9.18 10.96
CA ILE A 215 -6.17 9.85 11.40
C ILE A 215 -5.00 9.53 10.45
N PHE A 216 -4.92 8.29 9.95
CA PHE A 216 -3.78 7.79 9.20
C PHE A 216 -4.03 7.64 7.70
N SER A 217 -5.29 7.64 7.22
CA SER A 217 -5.58 7.54 5.80
C SER A 217 -5.16 8.82 5.07
N SER A 218 -4.42 8.66 4.01
CA SER A 218 -4.25 9.73 3.03
C SER A 218 -5.44 9.68 2.10
N SER A 219 -6.15 10.79 1.91
CA SER A 219 -7.20 10.91 0.90
C SER A 219 -6.66 10.41 -0.44
N PRO A 220 -7.39 9.56 -1.17
CA PRO A 220 -6.97 9.21 -2.52
C PRO A 220 -6.81 10.51 -3.30
N ALA A 221 -5.68 10.67 -3.99
CA ALA A 221 -5.53 11.78 -4.91
C ALA A 221 -6.75 11.75 -5.83
N ILE A 222 -7.56 12.79 -5.78
CA ILE A 222 -8.69 12.97 -6.67
C ILE A 222 -8.09 12.84 -8.07
N ARG A 223 -8.41 11.75 -8.77
CA ARG A 223 -8.19 11.73 -10.20
C ARG A 223 -9.06 12.87 -10.70
N SER A 224 -8.44 13.96 -11.10
CA SER A 224 -9.07 14.92 -11.98
C SER A 224 -9.31 14.18 -13.30
N THR A 225 -10.36 13.39 -13.38
CA THR A 225 -11.09 13.22 -14.58
C THR A 225 -11.72 14.60 -14.80
N ALA A 226 -10.97 15.46 -15.47
CA ALA A 226 -11.52 16.61 -16.10
C ALA A 226 -12.51 16.10 -17.16
N THR A 227 -13.71 15.85 -16.73
CA THR A 227 -14.94 15.94 -17.49
C THR A 227 -16.02 16.24 -16.45
N THR A 228 -16.17 17.52 -16.25
CA THR A 228 -17.36 18.15 -15.69
C THR A 228 -18.59 17.56 -16.33
N PHE A 229 -19.36 16.79 -15.57
CA PHE A 229 -20.80 16.74 -15.73
C PHE A 229 -21.41 16.78 -14.34
N GLU A 230 -21.77 17.98 -13.93
CA GLU A 230 -22.71 18.21 -12.85
C GLU A 230 -24.05 17.57 -13.15
N GLY A 231 -24.57 16.90 -12.15
CA GLY A 231 -25.99 16.68 -11.97
C GLY A 231 -26.54 15.33 -12.40
N ARG A 232 -26.40 14.30 -11.51
CA ARG A 232 -27.51 13.40 -11.19
C ARG A 232 -27.20 12.45 -10.02
N PRO A 233 -28.18 12.11 -9.16
CA PRO A 233 -27.93 11.34 -7.94
C PRO A 233 -27.57 9.88 -8.22
N GLN A 234 -26.56 9.43 -7.47
CA GLN A 234 -26.01 8.07 -7.49
C GLN A 234 -27.00 7.04 -6.96
N SER A 235 -27.59 6.27 -7.87
CA SER A 235 -27.97 4.89 -7.57
C SER A 235 -28.02 4.12 -8.91
N ARG A 236 -27.18 3.09 -9.06
CA ARG A 236 -27.04 2.13 -10.18
C ARG A 236 -25.72 2.22 -10.97
N SER A 237 -24.57 2.01 -10.29
CA SER A 237 -23.27 1.99 -10.98
C SER A 237 -22.71 0.58 -11.25
N SER A 238 -23.30 -0.49 -10.75
CA SER A 238 -22.81 -1.86 -11.00
C SER A 238 -23.28 -2.47 -12.31
N ASP A 239 -24.46 -2.08 -12.81
CA ASP A 239 -25.01 -2.70 -14.02
C ASP A 239 -24.48 -2.06 -15.32
N ARG A 240 -24.06 -0.78 -15.28
CA ARG A 240 -23.55 -0.10 -16.49
C ARG A 240 -22.13 -0.53 -16.87
N SER A 241 -21.28 -0.86 -15.91
CA SER A 241 -19.93 -1.38 -16.21
C SER A 241 -19.99 -2.78 -16.82
N ALA A 242 -20.93 -3.62 -16.36
CA ALA A 242 -21.13 -4.94 -16.90
C ALA A 242 -21.76 -4.90 -18.32
N GLN A 243 -22.62 -3.92 -18.60
CA GLN A 243 -23.18 -3.71 -19.92
C GLN A 243 -22.14 -3.19 -20.92
N ALA A 244 -21.31 -2.21 -20.53
CA ALA A 244 -20.24 -1.69 -21.38
C ALA A 244 -19.19 -2.75 -21.73
N VAL A 245 -18.88 -3.65 -20.79
CA VAL A 245 -17.97 -4.78 -21.05
C VAL A 245 -18.61 -5.82 -21.97
N ARG A 246 -19.90 -6.08 -21.84
CA ARG A 246 -20.62 -7.00 -22.75
C ARG A 246 -20.72 -6.42 -24.16
N GLU A 247 -21.02 -5.13 -24.29
CA GLU A 247 -21.08 -4.44 -25.57
C GLU A 247 -19.70 -4.42 -26.28
N TYR A 248 -18.62 -4.23 -25.51
CA TYR A 248 -17.26 -4.31 -26.05
C TYR A 248 -16.85 -5.73 -26.48
N LEU A 249 -17.29 -6.74 -25.75
CA LEU A 249 -17.06 -8.14 -26.09
C LEU A 249 -17.90 -8.58 -27.32
N ASP A 250 -19.10 -8.06 -27.45
CA ASP A 250 -19.98 -8.34 -28.59
C ASP A 250 -19.42 -7.73 -29.90
N VAL A 251 -18.88 -6.53 -29.83
CA VAL A 251 -18.18 -5.88 -30.97
C VAL A 251 -16.93 -6.66 -31.39
N LEU A 252 -16.19 -7.21 -30.41
CA LEU A 252 -15.00 -8.04 -30.69
C LEU A 252 -15.33 -9.43 -31.23
N SER A 253 -16.48 -9.99 -30.87
CA SER A 253 -16.86 -11.34 -31.29
C SER A 253 -17.52 -11.41 -32.65
N THR A 254 -18.11 -10.30 -33.13
CA THR A 254 -18.92 -10.30 -34.36
C THR A 254 -18.22 -9.72 -35.57
N GLY A 255 -16.98 -9.15 -35.46
CA GLY A 255 -16.19 -8.68 -36.62
C GLY A 255 -16.91 -7.72 -37.57
N GLY A 256 -18.01 -7.09 -37.12
CA GLY A 256 -18.89 -6.25 -37.91
C GLY A 256 -18.95 -4.82 -37.44
N ALA A 257 -18.94 -3.90 -38.38
CA ALA A 257 -19.14 -2.48 -38.17
C ALA A 257 -20.40 -2.16 -37.38
N PRO A 258 -20.45 -1.10 -36.56
CA PRO A 258 -21.60 -0.76 -35.74
C PRO A 258 -22.80 -0.37 -36.60
N GLN A 259 -23.83 -1.23 -36.65
CA GLN A 259 -25.12 -0.90 -37.18
C GLN A 259 -26.09 -0.53 -36.06
N GLY A 260 -26.61 0.69 -36.12
CA GLY A 260 -27.94 1.02 -35.66
C GLY A 260 -28.17 1.33 -34.19
N GLY A 261 -27.54 2.40 -33.70
CA GLY A 261 -28.09 3.15 -32.57
C GLY A 261 -29.14 4.14 -33.12
N THR A 262 -30.35 4.18 -32.54
CA THR A 262 -31.34 5.23 -32.80
C THR A 262 -30.70 6.62 -32.74
N PRO A 263 -30.97 7.51 -33.72
CA PRO A 263 -30.32 8.83 -33.77
C PRO A 263 -30.68 9.63 -32.51
N ARG A 264 -29.66 9.93 -31.72
CA ARG A 264 -29.81 10.80 -30.57
C ARG A 264 -30.06 12.21 -31.09
N PRO A 265 -31.08 12.93 -30.64
CA PRO A 265 -31.31 14.29 -31.12
C PRO A 265 -30.09 15.16 -30.88
N PRO A 266 -29.68 16.02 -31.83
CA PRO A 266 -28.55 16.91 -31.70
C PRO A 266 -28.69 17.83 -30.50
N SER A 267 -27.61 18.11 -29.76
CA SER A 267 -27.65 18.99 -28.60
C SER A 267 -27.80 20.44 -29.03
N GLU A 268 -28.50 21.26 -28.23
CA GLU A 268 -28.69 22.69 -28.51
C GLU A 268 -27.36 23.43 -28.62
N GLU A 269 -26.30 23.00 -27.89
CA GLU A 269 -24.95 23.56 -28.00
C GLU A 269 -24.30 23.30 -29.37
N GLN A 270 -24.48 22.11 -29.94
CA GLN A 270 -23.96 21.78 -31.28
C GLN A 270 -24.67 22.56 -32.36
N ILE A 271 -25.97 22.77 -32.21
CA ILE A 271 -26.76 23.60 -33.12
C ILE A 271 -26.31 25.05 -33.04
N ALA A 272 -26.08 25.58 -31.83
CA ALA A 272 -25.61 26.94 -31.61
C ALA A 272 -24.19 27.16 -32.19
N GLN A 273 -23.28 26.18 -31.99
CA GLN A 273 -21.93 26.21 -32.55
C GLN A 273 -21.95 26.21 -34.10
N LEU A 274 -22.78 25.35 -34.72
CA LEU A 274 -22.90 25.29 -36.15
C LEU A 274 -23.43 26.61 -36.75
N ARG A 275 -24.39 27.22 -36.06
CA ARG A 275 -24.93 28.55 -36.45
C ARG A 275 -23.92 29.70 -36.25
N SER A 276 -23.02 29.57 -35.27
CA SER A 276 -21.94 30.60 -35.12
C SER A 276 -20.89 30.52 -36.19
N ILE A 277 -20.72 29.35 -36.82
CA ILE A 277 -19.75 29.17 -37.97
C ILE A 277 -20.42 29.61 -39.27
N PHE A 278 -21.71 29.38 -39.42
CA PHE A 278 -22.47 29.72 -40.62
C PHE A 278 -23.64 30.64 -40.28
N ASP A 279 -23.48 31.92 -40.41
CA ASP A 279 -24.42 33.00 -40.00
C ASP A 279 -25.74 32.99 -40.82
N THR A 280 -25.82 32.22 -41.91
CA THR A 280 -26.98 32.19 -42.85
C THR A 280 -27.77 30.89 -42.83
N ILE A 281 -27.53 29.95 -41.94
CA ILE A 281 -28.28 28.69 -41.87
C ILE A 281 -29.47 28.76 -40.91
N THR A 282 -30.55 28.12 -41.29
CA THR A 282 -31.72 27.94 -40.43
C THR A 282 -31.46 26.86 -39.38
N GLN A 283 -32.21 26.88 -38.29
CA GLN A 283 -32.09 25.88 -37.24
C GLN A 283 -32.39 24.47 -37.77
N GLU A 284 -33.30 24.35 -38.71
CA GLU A 284 -33.70 23.09 -39.31
C GLU A 284 -32.58 22.49 -40.20
N GLU A 285 -31.86 23.33 -40.93
CA GLU A 285 -30.70 22.92 -41.73
C GLU A 285 -29.51 22.48 -40.87
N ALA A 286 -29.31 23.14 -39.75
CA ALA A 286 -28.29 22.75 -38.78
C ALA A 286 -28.59 21.38 -38.15
N ILE A 287 -29.86 21.12 -37.83
CA ILE A 287 -30.29 19.83 -37.28
C ILE A 287 -30.17 18.73 -38.35
N ALA A 288 -30.57 19.00 -39.59
CA ALA A 288 -30.43 18.05 -40.70
C ALA A 288 -28.97 17.67 -40.97
N ALA A 289 -28.06 18.68 -40.98
CA ALA A 289 -26.63 18.47 -41.14
C ALA A 289 -26.00 17.65 -40.02
N LEU A 290 -26.35 17.91 -38.73
CA LEU A 290 -25.90 17.15 -37.61
C LEU A 290 -26.42 15.72 -37.60
N ASN A 291 -27.67 15.50 -37.99
CA ASN A 291 -28.23 14.17 -38.11
C ASN A 291 -27.57 13.35 -39.24
N SER A 292 -27.27 13.96 -40.37
CA SER A 292 -26.55 13.29 -41.48
C SER A 292 -25.11 12.93 -41.11
N ALA A 293 -24.48 13.72 -40.24
CA ALA A 293 -23.11 13.52 -39.76
C ALA A 293 -23.04 12.74 -38.42
N ASN A 294 -24.11 12.06 -37.96
CA ASN A 294 -24.17 11.33 -36.67
C ASN A 294 -23.75 12.17 -35.47
N ASN A 295 -24.17 13.42 -35.41
CA ASN A 295 -23.82 14.39 -34.38
C ASN A 295 -22.32 14.75 -34.30
N ASN A 296 -21.57 14.55 -35.37
CA ASN A 296 -20.20 15.00 -35.49
C ASN A 296 -20.15 16.41 -36.13
N LEU A 297 -19.64 17.38 -35.42
CA LEU A 297 -19.61 18.78 -35.82
C LEU A 297 -18.75 18.99 -37.07
N GLU A 298 -17.58 18.34 -37.20
CA GLU A 298 -16.71 18.42 -38.38
C GLU A 298 -17.37 17.82 -39.62
N GLY A 299 -18.04 16.69 -39.45
CA GLY A 299 -18.82 16.06 -40.51
C GLY A 299 -19.98 16.92 -41.00
N ALA A 300 -20.68 17.62 -40.09
CA ALA A 300 -21.78 18.52 -40.40
C ALA A 300 -21.29 19.79 -41.15
N VAL A 301 -20.10 20.30 -40.77
CA VAL A 301 -19.47 21.43 -41.47
C VAL A 301 -19.08 21.01 -42.91
N SER A 302 -18.48 19.85 -43.10
CA SER A 302 -18.12 19.30 -44.40
C SER A 302 -19.35 19.11 -45.30
N TYR A 303 -20.44 18.54 -44.73
CA TYR A 303 -21.71 18.35 -45.42
C TYR A 303 -22.33 19.65 -45.89
N LEU A 304 -22.31 20.71 -45.06
CA LEU A 304 -22.83 22.03 -45.42
C LEU A 304 -21.97 22.75 -46.48
N LEU A 305 -20.64 22.55 -46.47
CA LEU A 305 -19.76 23.11 -47.48
C LEU A 305 -19.94 22.44 -48.85
N ASP A 306 -20.11 21.12 -48.87
CA ASP A 306 -20.30 20.35 -50.11
C ASP A 306 -21.68 20.64 -50.76
N ASN A 307 -22.69 20.95 -49.97
CA ASN A 307 -24.05 21.18 -50.47
C ASN A 307 -24.33 22.64 -50.87
N ARG A 308 -23.36 23.56 -50.64
CA ARG A 308 -23.42 24.99 -51.03
C ARG A 308 -22.46 25.35 -52.14
N SER A 309 -21.63 24.45 -52.62
CA SER A 309 -20.77 24.63 -53.81
C SER A 309 -21.57 24.25 -55.08
#